data_4af9075dec01f2bdb0efdb9909829d62
#
_entry.id   4af9075dec01f2bdb0efdb9909829d62
#
_cell.length_a   1.000
_cell.length_b   1.000
_cell.length_c   1.000
_cell.angle_alpha   90.00
_cell.angle_beta   90.00
_cell.angle_gamma   90.00
#
_symmetry.space_group_name_H-M   'P 1'
#
loop_
_entity.id
_entity.type
_entity.pdbx_description
1 polymer ?
#
loop_
_entity_poly.entity_id
_entity_poly.type
_entity_poly.pdbx_seq_one_letter_code
_entity_poly.pdbx_strand_id
1 'polypeptide(L)'
;VQQCILQVMEPICEAKFSENSNGFRPNRSAETAIAQCMRLIQVQHLYHVVDLDIKGFFDNISHTKLIRQIWALGIRDKKLLCIIKEMLKAPVVLPNGEKTYPTRGTPQGGILSPLLANIVLNELDWWIASQWEQMPTKTKFKTRSNAQGTEIKSHVYRALRRSRLKEMHAVRYADDFKIFCATHEDAVRAYKATELWLKDRLGLEISPDKSKVVNLKRQYSDFLGFKLKVRKKGNKYVVRSHMSDKAYKKAHDKVSEEVKELAHSSDDNVRFMQLQKYNSVVAGLHEYYCISTEVSHDFSRLAFSINKQLRNRLKGDLSKKGQLRNGFIKEKYGASRQMRFLHGRPVVPLGYVQSKNAQHKRKSINKYTVKGREQIHKNLAIDTATMLWLMRNPVKGRTIEYADNRISLYAAQYGKCAVTGIPMDSHDIHCHHKVCLLYTSDAAD
;
A
#
# COMPACT_ATOMS: atom_id res chain seq x y z
N VAL A 1 -14.67 -12.40 15.97
CA VAL A 1 -13.54 -13.21 16.48
C VAL A 1 -12.25 -12.85 15.78
N GLN A 2 -12.13 -12.90 14.43
CA GLN A 2 -10.86 -12.60 13.71
C GLN A 2 -10.30 -11.22 14.04
N GLN A 3 -11.16 -10.19 14.10
CA GLN A 3 -10.77 -8.82 14.42
C GLN A 3 -10.20 -8.68 15.85
N CYS A 4 -10.81 -9.36 16.83
CA CYS A 4 -10.30 -9.36 18.21
C CYS A 4 -8.90 -10.01 18.29
N ILE A 5 -8.72 -11.14 17.60
CA ILE A 5 -7.44 -11.83 17.53
C ILE A 5 -6.39 -10.93 16.85
N LEU A 6 -6.75 -10.28 15.74
CA LEU A 6 -5.86 -9.34 15.04
C LEU A 6 -5.39 -8.21 15.95
N GLN A 7 -6.31 -7.57 16.69
CA GLN A 7 -5.99 -6.45 17.59
C GLN A 7 -4.98 -6.82 18.68
N VAL A 8 -5.04 -8.06 19.18
CA VAL A 8 -4.12 -8.55 20.21
C VAL A 8 -2.79 -9.02 19.62
N MET A 9 -2.83 -9.74 18.50
CA MET A 9 -1.61 -10.33 17.90
C MET A 9 -0.77 -9.30 17.13
N GLU A 10 -1.41 -8.34 16.45
CA GLU A 10 -0.72 -7.40 15.57
C GLU A 10 0.42 -6.63 16.27
N PRO A 11 0.24 -6.01 17.45
CA PRO A 11 1.33 -5.30 18.12
C PRO A 11 2.50 -6.20 18.51
N ILE A 12 2.22 -7.46 18.89
CA ILE A 12 3.25 -8.46 19.24
C ILE A 12 4.06 -8.83 18.00
N CYS A 13 3.36 -9.12 16.90
CA CYS A 13 3.98 -9.49 15.62
C CYS A 13 4.77 -8.33 15.01
N GLU A 14 4.22 -7.10 15.03
CA GLU A 14 4.89 -5.90 14.50
C GLU A 14 6.24 -5.63 15.15
N ALA A 15 6.36 -5.89 16.45
CA ALA A 15 7.64 -5.78 17.16
C ALA A 15 8.71 -6.76 16.66
N LYS A 16 8.31 -7.88 16.04
CA LYS A 16 9.17 -8.98 15.57
C LYS A 16 9.40 -8.98 14.06
N PHE A 17 8.58 -8.26 13.30
CA PHE A 17 8.69 -8.23 11.85
C PHE A 17 9.92 -7.47 11.36
N SER A 18 10.53 -7.99 10.30
CA SER A 18 11.65 -7.34 9.61
C SER A 18 11.23 -5.99 9.03
N GLU A 19 12.17 -5.04 8.97
CA GLU A 19 11.97 -3.74 8.31
C GLU A 19 11.80 -3.85 6.80
N ASN A 20 12.26 -4.93 6.22
CA ASN A 20 12.23 -5.18 4.79
C ASN A 20 10.84 -5.63 4.30
N SER A 21 9.92 -5.96 5.23
CA SER A 21 8.52 -6.29 4.95
C SER A 21 7.63 -5.06 5.01
N ASN A 22 6.85 -4.80 3.96
CA ASN A 22 6.02 -3.59 3.82
C ASN A 22 4.53 -3.87 3.59
N GLY A 23 4.16 -5.06 3.08
CA GLY A 23 2.78 -5.40 2.77
C GLY A 23 1.95 -5.72 4.01
N PHE A 24 0.68 -5.29 4.01
CA PHE A 24 -0.30 -5.58 5.08
C PHE A 24 0.14 -5.17 6.49
N ARG A 25 1.00 -4.17 6.60
CA ARG A 25 1.49 -3.69 7.89
C ARG A 25 1.02 -2.27 8.17
N PRO A 26 0.71 -1.93 9.43
CA PRO A 26 0.35 -0.57 9.81
C PRO A 26 1.45 0.43 9.44
N ASN A 27 1.05 1.59 8.91
CA ASN A 27 1.93 2.68 8.49
C ASN A 27 3.01 2.31 7.44
N ARG A 28 2.84 1.18 6.75
CA ARG A 28 3.63 0.79 5.61
C ARG A 28 2.76 0.71 4.36
N SER A 29 3.36 0.93 3.20
CA SER A 29 2.62 1.02 1.94
C SER A 29 3.51 0.61 0.76
N ALA A 30 2.91 0.53 -0.43
CA ALA A 30 3.65 0.36 -1.67
C ALA A 30 4.71 1.47 -1.85
N GLU A 31 4.38 2.72 -1.46
CA GLU A 31 5.34 3.83 -1.48
C GLU A 31 6.60 3.54 -0.64
N THR A 32 6.43 2.97 0.57
CA THR A 32 7.56 2.59 1.43
C THR A 32 8.45 1.54 0.78
N ALA A 33 7.86 0.53 0.15
CA ALA A 33 8.58 -0.52 -0.56
C ALA A 33 9.36 0.04 -1.78
N ILE A 34 8.71 0.89 -2.58
CA ILE A 34 9.35 1.57 -3.72
C ILE A 34 10.48 2.49 -3.25
N ALA A 35 10.28 3.24 -2.16
CA ALA A 35 11.33 4.08 -1.57
C ALA A 35 12.57 3.27 -1.13
N GLN A 36 12.35 2.08 -0.55
CA GLN A 36 13.44 1.14 -0.22
C GLN A 36 14.17 0.66 -1.47
N CYS A 37 13.45 0.24 -2.51
CA CYS A 37 14.04 -0.14 -3.79
C CYS A 37 14.89 0.99 -4.38
N MET A 38 14.33 2.20 -4.46
CA MET A 38 15.05 3.37 -4.99
C MET A 38 16.32 3.68 -4.20
N ARG A 39 16.28 3.55 -2.87
CA ARG A 39 17.43 3.74 -2.00
C ARG A 39 18.52 2.71 -2.28
N LEU A 40 18.18 1.42 -2.39
CA LEU A 40 19.12 0.35 -2.69
C LEU A 40 19.80 0.54 -4.06
N ILE A 41 19.03 0.99 -5.04
CA ILE A 41 19.54 1.25 -6.39
C ILE A 41 20.40 2.51 -6.42
N GLN A 42 19.94 3.63 -5.86
CA GLN A 42 20.57 4.93 -6.05
C GLN A 42 21.69 5.23 -5.06
N VAL A 43 21.57 4.76 -3.80
CA VAL A 43 22.54 5.03 -2.74
C VAL A 43 23.54 3.89 -2.58
N GLN A 44 23.07 2.64 -2.68
CA GLN A 44 23.92 1.46 -2.52
C GLN A 44 24.44 0.89 -3.83
N HIS A 45 23.95 1.39 -4.96
CA HIS A 45 24.38 1.01 -6.32
C HIS A 45 24.17 -0.48 -6.65
N LEU A 46 23.11 -1.09 -6.11
CA LEU A 46 22.77 -2.48 -6.37
C LEU A 46 21.86 -2.56 -7.61
N TYR A 47 22.40 -3.07 -8.70
CA TYR A 47 21.70 -3.07 -10.00
C TYR A 47 21.28 -4.46 -10.48
N HIS A 48 21.62 -5.51 -9.74
CA HIS A 48 21.20 -6.87 -10.04
C HIS A 48 20.08 -7.26 -9.07
N VAL A 49 18.93 -7.57 -9.62
CA VAL A 49 17.71 -7.80 -8.83
C VAL A 49 17.19 -9.20 -9.14
N VAL A 50 16.86 -9.93 -8.10
CA VAL A 50 16.11 -11.17 -8.18
C VAL A 50 14.64 -10.81 -7.97
N ASP A 51 13.82 -11.00 -8.98
CA ASP A 51 12.37 -10.92 -8.89
C ASP A 51 11.86 -12.34 -8.54
N LEU A 52 11.12 -12.49 -7.45
CA LEU A 52 10.59 -13.76 -6.99
C LEU A 52 9.10 -13.66 -6.72
N ASP A 53 8.35 -14.63 -7.26
CA ASP A 53 6.91 -14.80 -7.08
C ASP A 53 6.67 -16.20 -6.52
N ILE A 54 5.97 -16.30 -5.38
CA ILE A 54 5.64 -17.58 -4.75
C ILE A 54 4.35 -18.12 -5.35
N LYS A 55 4.38 -19.34 -5.86
CA LYS A 55 3.24 -19.98 -6.51
C LYS A 55 2.11 -20.24 -5.51
N GLY A 56 0.95 -19.57 -5.71
CA GLY A 56 -0.24 -19.78 -4.89
C GLY A 56 0.02 -19.64 -3.40
N PHE A 57 0.75 -18.61 -2.97
CA PHE A 57 1.26 -18.47 -1.61
C PHE A 57 0.19 -18.68 -0.54
N PHE A 58 -0.92 -17.95 -0.63
CA PHE A 58 -2.00 -18.02 0.37
C PHE A 58 -2.64 -19.41 0.47
N ASP A 59 -2.69 -20.16 -0.63
CA ASP A 59 -3.31 -21.48 -0.72
C ASP A 59 -2.37 -22.60 -0.25
N ASN A 60 -1.06 -22.34 -0.21
CA ASN A 60 -0.03 -23.34 0.11
C ASN A 60 0.59 -23.21 1.50
N ILE A 61 0.14 -22.28 2.33
CA ILE A 61 0.63 -22.11 3.70
C ILE A 61 0.34 -23.37 4.54
N SER A 62 1.38 -23.99 5.09
CA SER A 62 1.23 -25.13 5.99
C SER A 62 0.70 -24.70 7.36
N HIS A 63 -0.49 -25.17 7.76
CA HIS A 63 -1.10 -24.87 9.05
C HIS A 63 -0.18 -25.24 10.23
N THR A 64 0.46 -26.41 10.16
CA THR A 64 1.37 -26.89 11.22
C THR A 64 2.59 -25.99 11.38
N LYS A 65 3.23 -25.60 10.27
CA LYS A 65 4.36 -24.67 10.29
C LYS A 65 3.96 -23.30 10.82
N LEU A 66 2.84 -22.76 10.35
CA LEU A 66 2.31 -21.46 10.81
C LEU A 66 2.07 -21.44 12.33
N ILE A 67 1.43 -22.47 12.90
CA ILE A 67 1.20 -22.54 14.35
C ILE A 67 2.53 -22.58 15.12
N ARG A 68 3.54 -23.33 14.64
CA ARG A 68 4.88 -23.35 15.23
C ARG A 68 5.56 -21.98 15.15
N GLN A 69 5.39 -21.25 14.05
CA GLN A 69 5.95 -19.91 13.88
C GLN A 69 5.27 -18.88 14.81
N ILE A 70 3.95 -18.96 15.00
CA ILE A 70 3.22 -18.14 15.99
C ILE A 70 3.76 -18.41 17.40
N TRP A 71 3.97 -19.68 17.75
CA TRP A 71 4.56 -20.05 19.02
C TRP A 71 5.98 -19.49 19.19
N ALA A 72 6.82 -19.59 18.17
CA ALA A 72 8.18 -19.08 18.15
C ALA A 72 8.26 -17.55 18.29
N LEU A 73 7.26 -16.82 17.79
CA LEU A 73 7.11 -15.37 18.00
C LEU A 73 6.77 -14.99 19.44
N GLY A 74 6.47 -15.97 20.32
CA GLY A 74 6.18 -15.76 21.74
C GLY A 74 4.69 -15.80 22.09
N ILE A 75 3.81 -16.06 21.12
CA ILE A 75 2.38 -16.23 21.35
C ILE A 75 2.11 -17.69 21.70
N ARG A 76 2.06 -17.99 23.00
CA ARG A 76 2.06 -19.37 23.54
C ARG A 76 0.74 -19.78 24.21
N ASP A 77 -0.30 -18.97 24.08
CA ASP A 77 -1.63 -19.33 24.58
C ASP A 77 -2.22 -20.48 23.75
N LYS A 78 -2.35 -21.66 24.39
CA LYS A 78 -2.85 -22.87 23.73
C LYS A 78 -4.28 -22.73 23.25
N LYS A 79 -5.15 -22.02 23.99
CA LYS A 79 -6.54 -21.81 23.60
C LYS A 79 -6.62 -20.95 22.34
N LEU A 80 -5.87 -19.86 22.29
CA LEU A 80 -5.77 -19.00 21.11
C LEU A 80 -5.26 -19.78 19.90
N LEU A 81 -4.20 -20.57 20.05
CA LEU A 81 -3.66 -21.39 18.96
C LEU A 81 -4.64 -22.45 18.46
N CYS A 82 -5.44 -23.05 19.36
CA CYS A 82 -6.53 -23.93 18.94
C CYS A 82 -7.59 -23.20 18.13
N ILE A 83 -8.03 -22.00 18.58
CA ILE A 83 -8.99 -21.19 17.83
C ILE A 83 -8.47 -20.85 16.44
N ILE A 84 -7.21 -20.40 16.32
CA ILE A 84 -6.59 -20.11 15.01
C ILE A 84 -6.56 -21.36 14.13
N LYS A 85 -6.21 -22.53 14.70
CA LYS A 85 -6.19 -23.80 13.98
C LYS A 85 -7.57 -24.20 13.45
N GLU A 86 -8.61 -24.04 14.24
CA GLU A 86 -10.00 -24.31 13.82
C GLU A 86 -10.47 -23.32 12.74
N MET A 87 -10.09 -22.04 12.86
CA MET A 87 -10.36 -21.05 11.83
C MET A 87 -9.69 -21.37 10.49
N LEU A 88 -8.44 -21.89 10.51
CA LEU A 88 -7.73 -22.29 9.30
C LEU A 88 -8.35 -23.52 8.63
N LYS A 89 -9.00 -24.38 9.41
CA LYS A 89 -9.67 -25.59 8.92
C LYS A 89 -11.15 -25.39 8.60
N ALA A 90 -11.70 -24.21 8.87
CA ALA A 90 -13.10 -23.91 8.63
C ALA A 90 -13.47 -24.19 7.16
N PRO A 91 -14.62 -24.82 6.89
CA PRO A 91 -15.03 -25.17 5.54
C PRO A 91 -15.26 -23.92 4.69
N VAL A 92 -14.77 -23.97 3.46
CA VAL A 92 -15.05 -22.99 2.42
C VAL A 92 -16.25 -23.46 1.61
N VAL A 93 -17.30 -22.66 1.56
CA VAL A 93 -18.48 -22.94 0.74
C VAL A 93 -18.22 -22.37 -0.65
N LEU A 94 -18.18 -23.24 -1.65
CA LEU A 94 -18.02 -22.87 -3.05
C LEU A 94 -19.33 -22.29 -3.63
N PRO A 95 -19.30 -21.54 -4.73
CA PRO A 95 -20.51 -20.99 -5.37
C PRO A 95 -21.58 -22.04 -5.74
N ASN A 96 -21.18 -23.30 -5.94
CA ASN A 96 -22.06 -24.43 -6.18
C ASN A 96 -22.69 -25.01 -4.90
N GLY A 97 -22.40 -24.44 -3.71
CA GLY A 97 -22.89 -24.93 -2.40
C GLY A 97 -22.04 -26.05 -1.79
N GLU A 98 -21.04 -26.57 -2.49
CA GLU A 98 -20.14 -27.61 -1.99
C GLU A 98 -19.21 -27.07 -0.89
N LYS A 99 -18.99 -27.89 0.17
CA LYS A 99 -18.09 -27.56 1.29
C LYS A 99 -16.74 -28.23 1.10
N THR A 100 -15.70 -27.41 0.97
CA THR A 100 -14.31 -27.90 0.92
C THR A 100 -13.62 -27.63 2.24
N TYR A 101 -12.92 -28.63 2.79
CA TYR A 101 -12.17 -28.51 4.05
C TYR A 101 -10.68 -28.31 3.74
N PRO A 102 -10.13 -27.11 3.94
CA PRO A 102 -8.75 -26.84 3.61
C PRO A 102 -7.77 -27.55 4.58
N THR A 103 -6.79 -28.25 4.01
CA THR A 103 -5.66 -28.84 4.77
C THR A 103 -4.44 -27.93 4.79
N ARG A 104 -4.41 -26.91 3.93
CA ARG A 104 -3.38 -25.89 3.77
C ARG A 104 -4.06 -24.55 3.45
N GLY A 105 -3.27 -23.50 3.51
CA GLY A 105 -3.68 -22.18 3.10
C GLY A 105 -4.33 -21.35 4.20
N THR A 106 -4.55 -20.09 3.87
CA THR A 106 -5.33 -19.15 4.70
C THR A 106 -6.50 -18.64 3.87
N PRO A 107 -7.70 -18.47 4.49
CA PRO A 107 -8.89 -18.04 3.74
C PRO A 107 -8.63 -16.69 3.05
N GLN A 108 -8.82 -16.63 1.74
CA GLN A 108 -8.73 -15.38 1.00
C GLN A 108 -9.89 -14.45 1.42
N GLY A 109 -9.56 -13.18 1.71
CA GLY A 109 -10.53 -12.22 2.26
C GLY A 109 -10.71 -12.29 3.79
N GLY A 110 -10.10 -13.25 4.47
CA GLY A 110 -10.10 -13.31 5.94
C GLY A 110 -9.32 -12.15 6.55
N ILE A 111 -9.88 -11.49 7.58
CA ILE A 111 -9.25 -10.32 8.24
C ILE A 111 -7.89 -10.65 8.84
N LEU A 112 -7.71 -11.87 9.35
CA LEU A 112 -6.47 -12.34 9.97
C LEU A 112 -5.44 -12.84 8.96
N SER A 113 -5.86 -13.25 7.76
CA SER A 113 -5.00 -13.88 6.75
C SER A 113 -3.76 -13.05 6.37
N PRO A 114 -3.82 -11.72 6.21
CA PRO A 114 -2.64 -10.91 5.92
C PRO A 114 -1.58 -10.92 7.03
N LEU A 115 -2.00 -10.93 8.31
CA LEU A 115 -1.09 -11.05 9.44
C LEU A 115 -0.41 -12.42 9.45
N LEU A 116 -1.19 -13.50 9.26
CA LEU A 116 -0.68 -14.87 9.22
C LEU A 116 0.32 -15.07 8.07
N ALA A 117 0.03 -14.52 6.90
CA ALA A 117 0.93 -14.50 5.74
C ALA A 117 2.26 -13.82 6.07
N ASN A 118 2.23 -12.67 6.75
CA ASN A 118 3.44 -11.99 7.20
C ASN A 118 4.22 -12.79 8.25
N ILE A 119 3.55 -13.52 9.14
CA ILE A 119 4.20 -14.40 10.11
C ILE A 119 5.00 -15.51 9.39
N VAL A 120 4.39 -16.13 8.37
CA VAL A 120 5.06 -17.19 7.59
C VAL A 120 6.32 -16.67 6.91
N LEU A 121 6.24 -15.54 6.23
CA LEU A 121 7.38 -15.00 5.48
C LEU A 121 8.37 -14.19 6.33
N ASN A 122 8.06 -13.90 7.59
CA ASN A 122 8.99 -13.23 8.49
C ASN A 122 10.28 -14.05 8.71
N GLU A 123 10.17 -15.36 8.69
CA GLU A 123 11.35 -16.27 8.79
C GLU A 123 12.26 -16.11 7.56
N LEU A 124 11.68 -15.97 6.37
CA LEU A 124 12.42 -15.67 5.14
C LEU A 124 13.11 -14.30 5.21
N ASP A 125 12.41 -13.28 5.67
CA ASP A 125 12.97 -11.92 5.79
C ASP A 125 14.21 -11.91 6.69
N TRP A 126 14.14 -12.58 7.85
CA TRP A 126 15.25 -12.69 8.79
C TRP A 126 16.37 -13.58 8.27
N TRP A 127 16.03 -14.66 7.56
CA TRP A 127 17.05 -15.51 6.94
C TRP A 127 17.84 -14.72 5.88
N ILE A 128 17.19 -13.98 4.99
CA ILE A 128 17.90 -13.15 4.00
C ILE A 128 18.77 -12.10 4.70
N ALA A 129 18.25 -11.42 5.72
CA ALA A 129 18.98 -10.41 6.46
C ALA A 129 20.21 -11.02 7.18
N SER A 130 20.11 -12.26 7.67
CA SER A 130 21.20 -12.97 8.34
C SER A 130 22.37 -13.32 7.40
N GLN A 131 22.11 -13.40 6.08
CA GLN A 131 23.16 -13.75 5.11
C GLN A 131 24.17 -12.60 4.92
N TRP A 132 23.76 -11.35 5.16
CA TRP A 132 24.64 -10.19 4.99
C TRP A 132 24.37 -9.05 5.98
N GLU A 133 23.16 -8.50 6.04
CA GLU A 133 22.87 -7.27 6.80
C GLU A 133 23.13 -7.38 8.31
N GLN A 134 22.99 -8.58 8.86
CA GLN A 134 23.14 -8.86 10.29
C GLN A 134 24.43 -9.61 10.62
N MET A 135 25.27 -9.87 9.62
CA MET A 135 26.56 -10.54 9.88
C MET A 135 27.43 -9.69 10.81
N PRO A 136 28.01 -10.30 11.85
CA PRO A 136 28.91 -9.60 12.76
C PRO A 136 30.17 -9.19 12.03
N THR A 137 30.65 -7.98 12.32
CA THR A 137 31.96 -7.50 11.86
C THR A 137 33.03 -7.76 12.91
N LYS A 138 34.29 -7.96 12.46
CA LYS A 138 35.43 -8.16 13.37
C LYS A 138 35.56 -6.99 14.37
N THR A 139 35.32 -5.76 13.91
CA THR A 139 35.36 -4.56 14.75
C THR A 139 33.93 -4.17 15.14
N LYS A 140 33.69 -3.95 16.42
CA LYS A 140 32.42 -3.41 16.90
C LYS A 140 32.36 -1.90 16.61
N PHE A 141 31.44 -1.48 15.76
CA PHE A 141 31.20 -0.07 15.49
C PHE A 141 30.17 0.50 16.47
N LYS A 142 30.39 1.76 16.91
CA LYS A 142 29.39 2.47 17.72
C LYS A 142 28.12 2.70 16.89
N THR A 143 26.98 2.36 17.44
CA THR A 143 25.68 2.64 16.86
C THR A 143 25.48 4.16 16.79
N ARG A 144 25.23 4.68 15.62
CA ARG A 144 24.87 6.08 15.38
C ARG A 144 23.49 6.14 14.77
N SER A 145 22.69 7.10 15.21
CA SER A 145 21.38 7.35 14.60
C SER A 145 21.37 8.72 13.94
N ASN A 146 20.64 8.86 12.84
CA ASN A 146 20.39 10.17 12.26
C ASN A 146 19.40 10.97 13.11
N ALA A 147 19.19 12.25 12.80
CA ALA A 147 18.21 13.13 13.48
C ALA A 147 16.78 12.55 13.51
N GLN A 148 16.54 11.51 12.72
CA GLN A 148 15.24 10.85 12.56
C GLN A 148 15.17 9.52 13.34
N GLY A 149 16.19 9.16 14.12
CA GLY A 149 16.25 7.92 14.90
C GLY A 149 16.56 6.66 14.10
N THR A 150 16.92 6.78 12.81
CA THR A 150 17.31 5.62 11.99
C THR A 150 18.78 5.30 12.22
N GLU A 151 19.09 4.03 12.47
CA GLU A 151 20.46 3.55 12.65
C GLU A 151 21.29 3.69 11.38
N ILE A 152 22.48 4.29 11.52
CA ILE A 152 23.44 4.50 10.41
C ILE A 152 24.40 3.31 10.38
N LYS A 153 24.21 2.40 9.42
CA LYS A 153 25.02 1.19 9.24
C LYS A 153 26.16 1.35 8.22
N SER A 154 26.50 2.56 7.79
CA SER A 154 27.48 2.80 6.73
C SER A 154 28.87 2.20 7.00
N HIS A 155 29.34 2.26 8.24
CA HIS A 155 30.64 1.67 8.64
C HIS A 155 30.59 0.14 8.66
N VAL A 156 29.50 -0.44 9.17
CA VAL A 156 29.27 -1.89 9.17
C VAL A 156 29.22 -2.41 7.73
N TYR A 157 28.43 -1.79 6.86
CA TYR A 157 28.32 -2.19 5.46
C TYR A 157 29.62 -2.03 4.68
N ARG A 158 30.43 -1.00 4.99
CA ARG A 158 31.78 -0.85 4.41
C ARG A 158 32.70 -2.00 4.82
N ALA A 159 32.65 -2.44 6.07
CA ALA A 159 33.45 -3.57 6.56
C ALA A 159 32.98 -4.88 5.91
N LEU A 160 31.65 -5.13 5.83
CA LEU A 160 31.09 -6.31 5.20
C LEU A 160 31.42 -6.42 3.71
N ARG A 161 31.42 -5.30 2.97
CA ARG A 161 31.83 -5.26 1.54
C ARG A 161 33.28 -5.63 1.30
N ARG A 162 34.16 -5.46 2.30
CA ARG A 162 35.56 -5.90 2.24
C ARG A 162 35.74 -7.38 2.56
N SER A 163 34.69 -8.06 2.99
CA SER A 163 34.69 -9.49 3.27
C SER A 163 34.35 -10.31 2.00
N ARG A 164 34.37 -11.65 2.12
CA ARG A 164 33.93 -12.56 1.05
C ARG A 164 32.41 -12.76 1.03
N LEU A 165 31.67 -12.10 1.93
CA LEU A 165 30.21 -12.19 2.00
C LEU A 165 29.56 -11.54 0.77
N LYS A 166 28.43 -12.09 0.34
CA LYS A 166 27.69 -11.60 -0.81
C LYS A 166 26.65 -10.56 -0.36
N GLU A 167 26.82 -9.31 -0.80
CA GLU A 167 25.87 -8.24 -0.47
C GLU A 167 24.51 -8.52 -1.07
N MET A 168 23.51 -8.66 -0.20
CA MET A 168 22.13 -8.87 -0.59
C MET A 168 21.16 -8.18 0.38
N HIS A 169 20.12 -7.56 -0.18
CA HIS A 169 19.08 -6.86 0.56
C HIS A 169 17.71 -7.23 0.01
N ALA A 170 16.76 -7.56 0.88
CA ALA A 170 15.40 -7.84 0.47
C ALA A 170 14.51 -6.60 0.60
N VAL A 171 13.51 -6.50 -0.29
CA VAL A 171 12.35 -5.64 -0.15
C VAL A 171 11.12 -6.48 -0.45
N ARG A 172 10.22 -6.65 0.51
CA ARG A 172 9.04 -7.49 0.39
C ARG A 172 7.75 -6.69 0.59
N TYR A 173 6.77 -7.01 -0.23
CA TYR A 173 5.39 -6.55 -0.07
C TYR A 173 4.44 -7.75 -0.21
N ALA A 174 3.92 -8.26 0.91
CA ALA A 174 3.19 -9.53 0.96
C ALA A 174 4.04 -10.70 0.43
N ASP A 175 3.59 -11.37 -0.62
CA ASP A 175 4.26 -12.47 -1.33
C ASP A 175 5.17 -12.01 -2.49
N ASP A 176 5.03 -10.76 -2.93
CA ASP A 176 5.90 -10.16 -3.96
C ASP A 176 7.16 -9.59 -3.31
N PHE A 177 8.33 -10.10 -3.68
CA PHE A 177 9.58 -9.63 -3.11
C PHE A 177 10.75 -9.59 -4.09
N LYS A 178 11.70 -8.73 -3.77
CA LYS A 178 12.92 -8.51 -4.55
C LYS A 178 14.15 -8.65 -3.68
N ILE A 179 15.19 -9.26 -4.25
CA ILE A 179 16.51 -9.29 -3.61
C ILE A 179 17.48 -8.51 -4.47
N PHE A 180 18.09 -7.49 -3.91
CA PHE A 180 19.07 -6.63 -4.56
C PHE A 180 20.48 -7.10 -4.26
N CYS A 181 21.31 -7.32 -5.29
CA CYS A 181 22.67 -7.83 -5.18
C CYS A 181 23.67 -6.93 -5.92
N ALA A 182 24.95 -7.02 -5.54
CA ALA A 182 26.03 -6.25 -6.13
C ALA A 182 26.41 -6.75 -7.54
N THR A 183 26.46 -8.08 -7.72
CA THR A 183 26.86 -8.71 -8.99
C THR A 183 25.77 -9.64 -9.53
N HIS A 184 25.85 -9.98 -10.81
CA HIS A 184 24.95 -10.93 -11.43
C HIS A 184 25.08 -12.34 -10.85
N GLU A 185 26.33 -12.77 -10.59
CA GLU A 185 26.58 -14.07 -9.99
C GLU A 185 25.97 -14.19 -8.59
N ASP A 186 26.09 -13.13 -7.76
CA ASP A 186 25.49 -13.10 -6.43
C ASP A 186 23.96 -13.16 -6.52
N ALA A 187 23.37 -12.49 -7.51
CA ALA A 187 21.93 -12.56 -7.73
C ALA A 187 21.46 -13.97 -8.14
N VAL A 188 22.22 -14.66 -9.03
CA VAL A 188 21.91 -16.03 -9.42
C VAL A 188 22.04 -16.99 -8.22
N ARG A 189 23.07 -16.82 -7.39
CA ARG A 189 23.23 -17.61 -6.16
C ARG A 189 22.13 -17.34 -5.16
N ALA A 190 21.76 -16.07 -4.95
CA ALA A 190 20.66 -15.67 -4.08
C ALA A 190 19.32 -16.26 -4.55
N TYR A 191 19.06 -16.25 -5.86
CA TYR A 191 17.87 -16.89 -6.46
C TYR A 191 17.80 -18.38 -6.07
N LYS A 192 18.83 -19.15 -6.39
CA LYS A 192 18.87 -20.61 -6.09
C LYS A 192 18.78 -20.89 -4.60
N ALA A 193 19.51 -20.16 -3.77
CA ALA A 193 19.49 -20.34 -2.32
C ALA A 193 18.09 -20.04 -1.74
N THR A 194 17.42 -19.00 -2.22
CA THR A 194 16.07 -18.65 -1.77
C THR A 194 15.03 -19.67 -2.23
N GLU A 195 15.13 -20.16 -3.48
CA GLU A 195 14.29 -21.23 -4.00
C GLU A 195 14.37 -22.49 -3.16
N LEU A 196 15.58 -22.98 -2.89
CA LEU A 196 15.81 -24.16 -2.03
C LEU A 196 15.31 -23.92 -0.61
N TRP A 197 15.59 -22.77 -0.04
CA TRP A 197 15.16 -22.44 1.31
C TRP A 197 13.63 -22.42 1.45
N LEU A 198 12.92 -21.81 0.49
CA LEU A 198 11.44 -21.78 0.45
C LEU A 198 10.87 -23.21 0.39
N LYS A 199 11.43 -24.05 -0.48
CA LYS A 199 11.02 -25.45 -0.64
C LYS A 199 11.27 -26.26 0.63
N ASP A 200 12.49 -26.24 1.16
CA ASP A 200 12.88 -27.09 2.27
C ASP A 200 12.30 -26.60 3.60
N ARG A 201 12.35 -25.29 3.83
CA ARG A 201 11.92 -24.72 5.10
C ARG A 201 10.41 -24.48 5.18
N LEU A 202 9.80 -23.90 4.15
CA LEU A 202 8.38 -23.56 4.16
C LEU A 202 7.50 -24.52 3.37
N GLY A 203 8.08 -25.35 2.48
CA GLY A 203 7.33 -26.21 1.57
C GLY A 203 6.59 -25.41 0.51
N LEU A 204 7.16 -24.25 0.11
CA LEU A 204 6.63 -23.35 -0.87
C LEU A 204 7.46 -23.40 -2.15
N GLU A 205 6.81 -23.32 -3.29
CA GLU A 205 7.46 -23.28 -4.60
C GLU A 205 7.42 -21.88 -5.19
N ILE A 206 8.46 -21.52 -5.92
CA ILE A 206 8.46 -20.30 -6.73
C ILE A 206 7.76 -20.54 -8.06
N SER A 207 7.27 -19.46 -8.68
CA SER A 207 6.71 -19.45 -10.03
C SER A 207 7.85 -19.22 -11.04
N PRO A 208 8.34 -20.23 -11.80
CA PRO A 208 9.49 -20.06 -12.69
C PRO A 208 9.24 -19.03 -13.78
N ASP A 209 8.01 -18.97 -14.30
CA ASP A 209 7.63 -18.05 -15.39
C ASP A 209 7.67 -16.58 -14.98
N LYS A 210 7.49 -16.31 -13.68
CA LYS A 210 7.47 -14.95 -13.13
C LYS A 210 8.74 -14.59 -12.38
N SER A 211 9.55 -15.57 -12.00
CA SER A 211 10.79 -15.37 -11.23
C SER A 211 12.00 -15.29 -12.16
N LYS A 212 12.81 -14.23 -11.98
CA LYS A 212 13.96 -13.98 -12.86
C LYS A 212 15.03 -13.12 -12.20
N VAL A 213 16.25 -13.20 -12.74
CA VAL A 213 17.33 -12.29 -12.39
C VAL A 213 17.42 -11.17 -13.43
N VAL A 214 17.32 -9.93 -13.01
CA VAL A 214 17.26 -8.73 -13.86
C VAL A 214 18.47 -7.83 -13.62
N ASN A 215 19.10 -7.37 -14.68
CA ASN A 215 20.07 -6.29 -14.62
C ASN A 215 19.40 -4.96 -14.96
N LEU A 216 19.21 -4.10 -13.95
CA LEU A 216 18.53 -2.81 -14.08
C LEU A 216 19.22 -1.81 -15.04
N LYS A 217 20.49 -2.03 -15.41
CA LYS A 217 21.15 -1.25 -16.45
C LYS A 217 20.65 -1.60 -17.86
N ARG A 218 20.10 -2.80 -18.04
CA ARG A 218 19.65 -3.30 -19.35
C ARG A 218 18.13 -3.40 -19.45
N GLN A 219 17.45 -3.88 -18.40
CA GLN A 219 16.02 -4.23 -18.42
C GLN A 219 15.27 -3.57 -17.26
N TYR A 220 13.96 -3.45 -17.40
CA TYR A 220 13.08 -3.06 -16.32
C TYR A 220 12.75 -4.25 -15.42
N SER A 221 12.62 -4.01 -14.13
CA SER A 221 12.06 -4.92 -13.15
C SER A 221 10.74 -4.32 -12.63
N ASP A 222 9.67 -5.11 -12.70
CA ASP A 222 8.33 -4.68 -12.30
C ASP A 222 8.12 -4.96 -10.82
N PHE A 223 7.52 -4.01 -10.09
CA PHE A 223 7.18 -4.14 -8.68
C PHE A 223 5.99 -3.23 -8.32
N LEU A 224 4.94 -3.80 -7.78
CA LEU A 224 3.76 -3.06 -7.27
C LEU A 224 3.18 -2.07 -8.31
N GLY A 225 3.09 -2.49 -9.56
CA GLY A 225 2.58 -1.64 -10.63
C GLY A 225 3.56 -0.59 -11.17
N PHE A 226 4.77 -0.55 -10.65
CA PHE A 226 5.88 0.27 -11.17
C PHE A 226 6.89 -0.60 -11.91
N LYS A 227 7.59 -0.05 -12.90
CA LYS A 227 8.78 -0.64 -13.51
C LYS A 227 10.00 0.23 -13.23
N LEU A 228 11.05 -0.41 -12.73
CA LEU A 228 12.28 0.23 -12.26
C LEU A 228 13.44 -0.12 -13.18
N LYS A 229 14.23 0.89 -13.55
CA LYS A 229 15.46 0.76 -14.33
C LYS A 229 16.44 1.86 -13.92
N VAL A 230 17.70 1.73 -14.28
CA VAL A 230 18.65 2.84 -14.13
C VAL A 230 19.05 3.42 -15.47
N ARG A 231 19.26 4.74 -15.49
CA ARG A 231 19.80 5.49 -16.64
C ARG A 231 21.09 6.15 -16.24
N LYS A 232 22.08 6.13 -17.14
CA LYS A 232 23.33 6.87 -16.97
C LYS A 232 23.06 8.37 -17.11
N LYS A 233 23.48 9.17 -16.12
CA LYS A 233 23.43 10.64 -16.12
C LYS A 233 24.82 11.15 -15.70
N GLY A 234 25.60 11.60 -16.66
CA GLY A 234 27.04 11.87 -16.45
C GLY A 234 27.75 10.60 -15.97
N ASN A 235 28.50 10.70 -14.87
CA ASN A 235 29.26 9.58 -14.30
C ASN A 235 28.45 8.71 -13.31
N LYS A 236 27.14 8.97 -13.13
CA LYS A 236 26.28 8.26 -12.16
C LYS A 236 25.11 7.57 -12.86
N TYR A 237 24.62 6.50 -12.23
CA TYR A 237 23.34 5.90 -12.59
C TYR A 237 22.25 6.45 -11.67
N VAL A 238 21.13 6.88 -12.27
CA VAL A 238 19.94 7.37 -11.56
C VAL A 238 18.78 6.44 -11.82
N VAL A 239 17.93 6.29 -10.81
CA VAL A 239 16.69 5.50 -10.94
C VAL A 239 15.74 6.19 -11.91
N ARG A 240 15.18 5.39 -12.80
CA ARG A 240 14.08 5.76 -13.66
C ARG A 240 12.92 4.80 -13.41
N SER A 241 11.80 5.34 -13.01
CA SER A 241 10.59 4.55 -12.75
C SER A 241 9.41 5.07 -13.55
N HIS A 242 8.60 4.14 -14.04
CA HIS A 242 7.37 4.35 -14.78
C HIS A 242 6.24 3.51 -14.19
N MET A 243 5.03 3.74 -14.61
CA MET A 243 3.96 2.74 -14.50
C MET A 243 4.40 1.47 -15.25
N SER A 244 4.15 0.27 -14.70
CA SER A 244 4.38 -0.97 -15.43
C SER A 244 3.42 -1.06 -16.63
N ASP A 245 3.80 -1.79 -17.68
CA ASP A 245 2.98 -1.84 -18.90
C ASP A 245 1.59 -2.43 -18.64
N LYS A 246 1.52 -3.43 -17.76
CA LYS A 246 0.25 -4.01 -17.29
C LYS A 246 -0.61 -2.99 -16.53
N ALA A 247 0.02 -2.22 -15.64
CA ALA A 247 -0.67 -1.19 -14.86
C ALA A 247 -1.15 -0.02 -15.75
N TYR A 248 -0.33 0.37 -16.71
CA TYR A 248 -0.68 1.40 -17.69
C TYR A 248 -1.91 0.99 -18.50
N LYS A 249 -1.93 -0.24 -19.02
CA LYS A 249 -3.07 -0.78 -19.77
C LYS A 249 -4.34 -0.79 -18.89
N LYS A 250 -4.24 -1.33 -17.67
CA LYS A 250 -5.36 -1.38 -16.73
C LYS A 250 -5.90 0.03 -16.39
N ALA A 251 -5.02 1.01 -16.19
CA ALA A 251 -5.41 2.39 -15.93
C ALA A 251 -6.10 3.02 -17.15
N HIS A 252 -5.55 2.81 -18.37
CA HIS A 252 -6.15 3.28 -19.61
C HIS A 252 -7.55 2.68 -19.81
N ASP A 253 -7.69 1.37 -19.67
CA ASP A 253 -8.97 0.68 -19.89
C ASP A 253 -10.01 1.15 -18.86
N LYS A 254 -9.62 1.29 -17.59
CA LYS A 254 -10.50 1.75 -16.51
C LYS A 254 -10.99 3.19 -16.75
N VAL A 255 -10.08 4.11 -17.07
CA VAL A 255 -10.47 5.52 -17.34
C VAL A 255 -11.29 5.62 -18.61
N SER A 256 -10.99 4.82 -19.65
CA SER A 256 -11.79 4.73 -20.87
C SER A 256 -13.22 4.27 -20.59
N GLU A 257 -13.40 3.29 -19.72
CA GLU A 257 -14.71 2.81 -19.29
C GLU A 257 -15.51 3.92 -18.57
N GLU A 258 -14.88 4.61 -17.60
CA GLU A 258 -15.54 5.74 -16.92
C GLU A 258 -15.96 6.87 -17.88
N VAL A 259 -15.17 7.12 -18.91
CA VAL A 259 -15.53 8.11 -19.97
C VAL A 259 -16.73 7.62 -20.79
N LYS A 260 -16.83 6.32 -21.08
CA LYS A 260 -17.99 5.75 -21.80
C LYS A 260 -19.26 5.87 -20.96
N GLU A 261 -19.20 5.46 -19.69
CA GLU A 261 -20.33 5.55 -18.77
C GLU A 261 -20.79 7.00 -18.58
N LEU A 262 -19.85 7.95 -18.44
CA LEU A 262 -20.16 9.38 -18.32
C LEU A 262 -20.89 9.92 -19.56
N ALA A 263 -20.56 9.44 -20.75
CA ALA A 263 -21.17 9.87 -22.00
C ALA A 263 -22.56 9.25 -22.25
N HIS A 264 -22.82 8.06 -21.72
CA HIS A 264 -24.11 7.38 -21.89
C HIS A 264 -25.20 7.84 -20.91
N SER A 265 -24.83 8.54 -19.84
CA SER A 265 -25.77 9.02 -18.85
C SER A 265 -26.65 10.15 -19.38
N SER A 266 -27.96 9.93 -19.48
CA SER A 266 -28.94 10.91 -19.92
C SER A 266 -29.54 11.78 -18.79
N ASP A 267 -29.57 11.23 -17.55
CA ASP A 267 -30.03 11.93 -16.36
C ASP A 267 -28.90 12.73 -15.71
N ASP A 268 -29.17 13.99 -15.36
CA ASP A 268 -28.19 14.89 -14.73
C ASP A 268 -27.66 14.39 -13.39
N ASN A 269 -28.47 13.69 -12.59
CA ASN A 269 -28.04 13.13 -11.31
C ASN A 269 -27.10 11.93 -11.52
N VAL A 270 -27.45 11.02 -12.43
CA VAL A 270 -26.62 9.88 -12.80
C VAL A 270 -25.31 10.37 -13.40
N ARG A 271 -25.37 11.36 -14.30
CA ARG A 271 -24.18 11.97 -14.90
C ARG A 271 -23.28 12.61 -13.86
N PHE A 272 -23.84 13.22 -12.83
CA PHE A 272 -23.07 13.77 -11.72
C PHE A 272 -22.33 12.68 -10.93
N MET A 273 -23.00 11.59 -10.60
CA MET A 273 -22.37 10.46 -9.90
C MET A 273 -21.24 9.85 -10.75
N GLN A 274 -21.46 9.68 -12.05
CA GLN A 274 -20.43 9.18 -12.96
C GLN A 274 -19.24 10.14 -13.08
N LEU A 275 -19.47 11.45 -13.10
CA LEU A 275 -18.39 12.45 -13.07
C LEU A 275 -17.58 12.36 -11.76
N GLN A 276 -18.24 12.18 -10.62
CA GLN A 276 -17.54 11.98 -9.34
C GLN A 276 -16.69 10.68 -9.36
N LYS A 277 -17.22 9.60 -9.94
CA LYS A 277 -16.52 8.33 -10.10
C LYS A 277 -15.28 8.50 -11.00
N TYR A 278 -15.42 9.12 -12.16
CA TYR A 278 -14.29 9.48 -13.03
C TYR A 278 -13.22 10.29 -12.27
N ASN A 279 -13.63 11.37 -11.59
CA ASN A 279 -12.73 12.23 -10.85
C ASN A 279 -11.99 11.46 -9.74
N SER A 280 -12.68 10.57 -9.03
CA SER A 280 -12.11 9.73 -7.99
C SER A 280 -11.09 8.72 -8.54
N VAL A 281 -11.40 8.09 -9.68
CA VAL A 281 -10.48 7.16 -10.36
C VAL A 281 -9.20 7.88 -10.79
N VAL A 282 -9.32 9.06 -11.43
CA VAL A 282 -8.17 9.85 -11.87
C VAL A 282 -7.34 10.32 -10.67
N ALA A 283 -7.99 10.85 -9.62
CA ALA A 283 -7.31 11.29 -8.41
C ALA A 283 -6.58 10.14 -7.71
N GLY A 284 -7.19 8.95 -7.63
CA GLY A 284 -6.58 7.75 -7.08
C GLY A 284 -5.35 7.28 -7.87
N LEU A 285 -5.42 7.30 -9.20
CA LEU A 285 -4.27 7.00 -10.05
C LEU A 285 -3.13 8.02 -9.86
N HIS A 286 -3.44 9.32 -9.78
CA HIS A 286 -2.45 10.35 -9.49
C HIS A 286 -1.78 10.13 -8.14
N GLU A 287 -2.56 9.85 -7.09
CA GLU A 287 -2.02 9.64 -5.73
C GLU A 287 -1.13 8.40 -5.65
N TYR A 288 -1.51 7.31 -6.33
CA TYR A 288 -0.73 6.09 -6.30
C TYR A 288 0.60 6.21 -7.07
N TYR A 289 0.57 6.79 -8.27
CA TYR A 289 1.73 6.85 -9.17
C TYR A 289 2.57 8.12 -9.06
N CYS A 290 2.17 9.12 -8.25
CA CYS A 290 2.90 10.39 -8.09
C CYS A 290 4.37 10.21 -7.65
N ILE A 291 4.73 9.07 -7.07
CA ILE A 291 6.09 8.72 -6.64
C ILE A 291 6.99 8.20 -7.77
N SER A 292 6.43 7.96 -8.96
CA SER A 292 7.22 7.58 -10.13
C SER A 292 8.04 8.76 -10.64
N THR A 293 9.30 8.51 -11.02
CA THR A 293 10.19 9.58 -11.52
C THR A 293 9.75 10.13 -12.88
N GLU A 294 9.04 9.33 -13.67
CA GLU A 294 8.56 9.69 -15.01
C GLU A 294 7.02 9.79 -15.06
N VAL A 295 6.39 10.08 -13.93
CA VAL A 295 4.92 10.12 -13.81
C VAL A 295 4.27 11.09 -14.80
N SER A 296 4.87 12.26 -15.02
CA SER A 296 4.34 13.26 -15.97
C SER A 296 4.32 12.73 -17.40
N HIS A 297 5.34 11.97 -17.79
CA HIS A 297 5.41 11.34 -19.11
C HIS A 297 4.31 10.28 -19.28
N ASP A 298 4.14 9.41 -18.28
CA ASP A 298 3.14 8.34 -18.32
C ASP A 298 1.73 8.88 -18.37
N PHE A 299 1.40 9.87 -17.54
CA PHE A 299 0.08 10.50 -17.54
C PHE A 299 -0.17 11.40 -18.77
N SER A 300 0.85 12.00 -19.35
CA SER A 300 0.72 12.72 -20.63
C SER A 300 0.33 11.77 -21.77
N ARG A 301 0.90 10.58 -21.82
CA ARG A 301 0.54 9.53 -22.80
C ARG A 301 -0.88 9.01 -22.58
N LEU A 302 -1.28 8.74 -21.31
CA LEU A 302 -2.66 8.36 -20.98
C LEU A 302 -3.65 9.46 -21.39
N ALA A 303 -3.35 10.70 -21.04
CA ALA A 303 -4.20 11.83 -21.31
C ALA A 303 -4.38 12.09 -22.81
N PHE A 304 -3.37 11.84 -23.64
CA PHE A 304 -3.49 12.00 -25.09
C PHE A 304 -4.63 11.15 -25.66
N SER A 305 -4.72 9.88 -25.32
CA SER A 305 -5.77 8.97 -25.75
C SER A 305 -7.13 9.30 -25.10
N ILE A 306 -7.16 9.49 -23.80
CA ILE A 306 -8.40 9.70 -23.03
C ILE A 306 -9.03 11.06 -23.34
N ASN A 307 -8.24 12.12 -23.49
CA ASN A 307 -8.76 13.45 -23.85
C ASN A 307 -9.40 13.46 -25.26
N LYS A 308 -8.92 12.62 -26.17
CA LYS A 308 -9.56 12.43 -27.48
C LYS A 308 -10.93 11.78 -27.31
N GLN A 309 -11.03 10.74 -26.47
CA GLN A 309 -12.31 10.08 -26.17
C GLN A 309 -13.29 11.02 -25.47
N LEU A 310 -12.84 11.78 -24.46
CA LEU A 310 -13.67 12.78 -23.77
C LEU A 310 -14.23 13.81 -24.73
N ARG A 311 -13.38 14.38 -25.59
CA ARG A 311 -13.82 15.38 -26.59
C ARG A 311 -14.82 14.83 -27.61
N ASN A 312 -14.58 13.60 -28.07
CA ASN A 312 -15.45 13.00 -29.08
C ASN A 312 -16.82 12.59 -28.51
N ARG A 313 -16.86 12.10 -27.27
CA ARG A 313 -18.07 11.57 -26.64
C ARG A 313 -18.92 12.66 -25.96
N LEU A 314 -18.28 13.68 -25.39
CA LEU A 314 -18.90 14.77 -24.65
C LEU A 314 -18.84 16.10 -25.48
N LYS A 315 -18.91 15.97 -26.80
CA LYS A 315 -18.83 17.07 -27.74
C LYS A 315 -20.00 18.05 -27.51
N GLY A 316 -19.69 19.29 -27.12
CA GLY A 316 -20.71 20.30 -26.78
C GLY A 316 -20.95 20.49 -25.29
N ASP A 317 -20.79 19.43 -24.48
CA ASP A 317 -21.05 19.50 -23.04
C ASP A 317 -19.80 19.93 -22.23
N LEU A 318 -18.61 19.78 -22.81
CA LEU A 318 -17.34 20.18 -22.16
C LEU A 318 -17.03 21.65 -22.40
N SER A 319 -16.88 22.40 -21.32
CA SER A 319 -16.53 23.84 -21.33
C SER A 319 -15.15 24.08 -20.70
N LYS A 320 -14.53 25.20 -21.09
CA LYS A 320 -13.37 25.76 -20.37
C LYS A 320 -13.80 26.65 -19.19
N LYS A 321 -15.08 27.06 -19.16
CA LYS A 321 -15.65 27.94 -18.15
C LYS A 321 -16.44 27.10 -17.13
N GLY A 322 -16.27 27.38 -15.84
CA GLY A 322 -17.01 26.73 -14.74
C GLY A 322 -16.53 27.24 -13.40
N GLN A 323 -17.18 26.81 -12.33
CA GLN A 323 -16.83 27.21 -10.97
C GLN A 323 -16.07 26.12 -10.25
N LEU A 324 -14.91 26.48 -9.70
CA LEU A 324 -14.16 25.64 -8.75
C LEU A 324 -14.53 26.09 -7.34
N ARG A 325 -15.35 25.29 -6.66
CA ARG A 325 -15.62 25.46 -5.23
C ARG A 325 -14.37 25.15 -4.41
N ASN A 326 -14.23 25.79 -3.24
CA ASN A 326 -13.15 25.46 -2.33
C ASN A 326 -13.21 23.98 -1.96
N GLY A 327 -12.04 23.31 -1.90
CA GLY A 327 -11.91 21.90 -1.61
C GLY A 327 -10.80 21.24 -2.42
N PHE A 328 -10.69 19.93 -2.28
CA PHE A 328 -9.63 19.09 -2.84
C PHE A 328 -9.32 19.35 -4.32
N ILE A 329 -10.35 19.44 -5.18
CA ILE A 329 -10.13 19.63 -6.63
C ILE A 329 -9.50 21.01 -6.90
N LYS A 330 -9.94 22.06 -6.22
CA LYS A 330 -9.36 23.40 -6.36
C LYS A 330 -7.93 23.45 -5.88
N GLU A 331 -7.65 22.88 -4.70
CA GLU A 331 -6.31 22.86 -4.11
C GLU A 331 -5.31 22.09 -4.97
N LYS A 332 -5.70 20.89 -5.42
CA LYS A 332 -4.78 20.00 -6.14
C LYS A 332 -4.68 20.28 -7.64
N TYR A 333 -5.78 20.71 -8.27
CA TYR A 333 -5.88 20.83 -9.74
C TYR A 333 -6.21 22.24 -10.25
N GLY A 334 -6.53 23.17 -9.37
CA GLY A 334 -6.98 24.52 -9.74
C GLY A 334 -6.01 25.33 -10.59
N ALA A 335 -4.70 25.08 -10.45
CA ALA A 335 -3.66 25.72 -11.26
C ALA A 335 -3.53 25.14 -12.69
N SER A 336 -4.24 24.07 -13.00
CA SER A 336 -4.11 23.37 -14.29
C SER A 336 -4.84 24.09 -15.42
N ARG A 337 -4.15 24.44 -16.49
CA ARG A 337 -4.75 24.92 -17.76
C ARG A 337 -5.53 23.82 -18.50
N GLN A 338 -5.38 22.56 -18.11
CA GLN A 338 -6.08 21.42 -18.71
C GLN A 338 -7.47 21.19 -18.10
N MET A 339 -7.85 21.94 -17.06
CA MET A 339 -9.17 21.85 -16.43
C MET A 339 -10.28 22.04 -17.44
N ARG A 340 -11.30 21.20 -17.36
CA ARG A 340 -12.54 21.29 -18.12
C ARG A 340 -13.71 21.17 -17.17
N PHE A 341 -14.88 21.55 -17.65
CA PHE A 341 -16.11 21.53 -16.88
C PHE A 341 -17.20 20.85 -17.71
N LEU A 342 -17.96 20.00 -17.05
CA LEU A 342 -19.15 19.36 -17.59
C LEU A 342 -20.36 19.95 -16.85
N HIS A 343 -21.25 20.66 -17.54
CA HIS A 343 -22.37 21.37 -16.92
C HIS A 343 -21.95 22.25 -15.73
N GLY A 344 -20.83 22.98 -15.86
CA GLY A 344 -20.28 23.84 -14.81
C GLY A 344 -19.50 23.13 -13.70
N ARG A 345 -19.46 21.79 -13.70
CA ARG A 345 -18.77 20.95 -12.67
C ARG A 345 -17.38 20.52 -13.16
N PRO A 346 -16.35 20.53 -12.29
CA PRO A 346 -14.99 20.28 -12.70
C PRO A 346 -14.74 18.82 -13.09
N VAL A 347 -14.04 18.63 -14.22
CA VAL A 347 -13.48 17.36 -14.69
C VAL A 347 -11.99 17.35 -14.37
N VAL A 348 -11.53 16.45 -13.52
CA VAL A 348 -10.12 16.34 -13.11
C VAL A 348 -9.25 16.04 -14.33
N PRO A 349 -8.22 16.86 -14.61
CA PRO A 349 -7.39 16.70 -15.79
C PRO A 349 -6.41 15.52 -15.61
N LEU A 350 -6.58 14.46 -16.39
CA LEU A 350 -5.75 13.25 -16.31
C LEU A 350 -4.24 13.53 -16.55
N GLY A 351 -3.91 14.50 -17.41
CA GLY A 351 -2.52 14.84 -17.74
C GLY A 351 -1.82 15.72 -16.71
N TYR A 352 -2.53 16.22 -15.70
CA TYR A 352 -1.96 17.10 -14.67
C TYR A 352 -1.70 16.34 -13.38
N VAL A 353 -0.56 15.70 -13.31
CA VAL A 353 -0.10 14.97 -12.12
C VAL A 353 1.04 15.72 -11.45
N GLN A 354 1.02 15.78 -10.12
CA GLN A 354 2.10 16.35 -9.31
C GLN A 354 3.00 15.21 -8.81
N SER A 355 4.30 15.26 -9.15
CA SER A 355 5.26 14.28 -8.67
C SER A 355 5.69 14.56 -7.24
N LYS A 356 5.90 13.51 -6.46
CA LYS A 356 6.56 13.57 -5.15
C LYS A 356 7.65 12.51 -5.04
N ASN A 357 8.64 12.73 -4.20
CA ASN A 357 9.63 11.72 -3.90
C ASN A 357 9.01 10.63 -3.01
N ALA A 358 9.25 9.37 -3.36
CA ALA A 358 8.84 8.25 -2.53
C ALA A 358 9.51 8.34 -1.14
N GLN A 359 8.71 8.27 -0.09
CA GLN A 359 9.20 8.46 1.28
C GLN A 359 9.18 7.15 2.06
N HIS A 360 10.26 6.92 2.79
CA HIS A 360 10.35 5.86 3.76
C HIS A 360 9.78 6.33 5.10
N LYS A 361 8.71 5.71 5.57
CA LYS A 361 8.10 6.06 6.87
C LYS A 361 8.98 5.60 8.02
N ARG A 362 9.05 6.42 9.08
CA ARG A 362 9.86 6.14 10.27
C ARG A 362 9.20 5.05 11.11
N LYS A 363 9.99 4.20 11.75
CA LYS A 363 9.51 3.20 12.72
C LYS A 363 8.77 3.82 13.90
N SER A 364 9.20 5.01 14.35
CA SER A 364 8.58 5.73 15.46
C SER A 364 7.14 6.14 15.19
N ILE A 365 6.76 6.26 13.89
CA ILE A 365 5.39 6.57 13.49
C ILE A 365 4.61 5.26 13.46
N ASN A 366 3.96 4.91 14.56
CA ASN A 366 3.14 3.71 14.69
C ASN A 366 1.95 3.96 15.62
N LYS A 367 0.91 3.13 15.48
CA LYS A 367 -0.34 3.25 16.27
C LYS A 367 -0.23 2.68 17.70
N TYR A 368 0.88 2.04 18.05
CA TYR A 368 1.03 1.31 19.31
C TYR A 368 1.64 2.14 20.44
N THR A 369 2.36 3.22 20.11
CA THR A 369 2.95 4.12 21.10
C THR A 369 2.24 5.46 21.11
N VAL A 370 2.23 6.15 22.27
CA VAL A 370 1.62 7.49 22.41
C VAL A 370 2.27 8.46 21.42
N LYS A 371 3.60 8.54 21.42
CA LYS A 371 4.37 9.40 20.48
C LYS A 371 4.12 9.05 19.01
N GLY A 372 3.96 7.76 18.69
CA GLY A 372 3.66 7.32 17.33
C GLY A 372 2.27 7.77 16.86
N ARG A 373 1.28 7.64 17.74
CA ARG A 373 -0.09 8.14 17.47
C ARG A 373 -0.11 9.65 17.29
N GLU A 374 0.55 10.40 18.16
CA GLU A 374 0.67 11.86 18.02
C GLU A 374 1.27 12.26 16.66
N GLN A 375 2.31 11.55 16.21
CA GLN A 375 2.93 11.82 14.91
C GLN A 375 2.01 11.47 13.72
N ILE A 376 1.24 10.38 13.81
CA ILE A 376 0.23 10.04 12.80
C ILE A 376 -0.80 11.18 12.73
N HIS A 377 -1.31 11.62 13.86
CA HIS A 377 -2.38 12.60 13.94
C HIS A 377 -1.91 14.04 13.63
N LYS A 378 -0.64 14.38 13.90
CA LYS A 378 -0.08 15.69 13.60
C LYS A 378 -0.20 16.08 12.12
N ASN A 379 -0.10 15.10 11.22
CA ASN A 379 -0.21 15.34 9.79
C ASN A 379 -1.67 15.39 9.29
N LEU A 380 -2.64 15.00 10.13
CA LEU A 380 -4.05 15.01 9.76
C LEU A 380 -4.68 16.40 9.98
N ALA A 381 -3.96 17.35 10.60
CA ALA A 381 -4.46 18.68 10.95
C ALA A 381 -5.79 18.65 11.73
N ILE A 382 -5.97 17.62 12.57
CA ILE A 382 -7.17 17.36 13.36
C ILE A 382 -6.81 17.53 14.83
N ASP A 383 -7.72 18.11 15.63
CA ASP A 383 -7.59 18.07 17.07
C ASP A 383 -7.75 16.65 17.60
N THR A 384 -6.64 16.08 18.05
CA THR A 384 -6.60 14.71 18.58
C THR A 384 -7.28 14.57 19.92
N ALA A 385 -7.36 15.64 20.71
CA ALA A 385 -8.06 15.63 21.99
C ALA A 385 -9.56 15.44 21.77
N THR A 386 -10.14 16.20 20.86
CA THR A 386 -11.55 16.05 20.46
C THR A 386 -11.83 14.66 19.87
N MET A 387 -10.96 14.14 19.01
CA MET A 387 -11.13 12.79 18.44
C MET A 387 -11.10 11.70 19.52
N LEU A 388 -10.15 11.76 20.45
CA LEU A 388 -10.07 10.82 21.57
C LEU A 388 -11.29 10.93 22.51
N TRP A 389 -11.80 12.14 22.71
CA TRP A 389 -13.01 12.37 23.47
C TRP A 389 -14.23 11.72 22.80
N LEU A 390 -14.39 11.89 21.50
CA LEU A 390 -15.46 11.23 20.71
C LEU A 390 -15.42 9.70 20.83
N MET A 391 -14.22 9.11 20.79
CA MET A 391 -14.02 7.67 20.94
C MET A 391 -14.43 7.16 22.32
N ARG A 392 -14.19 7.95 23.37
CA ARG A 392 -14.47 7.59 24.78
C ARG A 392 -15.90 7.91 25.20
N ASN A 393 -16.58 8.77 24.46
CA ASN A 393 -17.92 9.26 24.79
C ASN A 393 -18.91 8.96 23.65
N PRO A 394 -19.30 7.70 23.47
CA PRO A 394 -20.36 7.35 22.53
C PRO A 394 -21.68 7.98 22.97
N VAL A 395 -22.51 8.40 22.04
CA VAL A 395 -23.82 9.00 22.33
C VAL A 395 -24.77 7.92 22.85
N LYS A 396 -25.25 8.09 24.08
CA LYS A 396 -26.21 7.16 24.69
C LYS A 396 -27.49 7.05 23.83
N GLY A 397 -27.97 5.84 23.62
CA GLY A 397 -29.20 5.58 22.83
C GLY A 397 -29.01 5.64 21.31
N ARG A 398 -27.79 5.74 20.82
CA ARG A 398 -27.48 5.62 19.39
C ARG A 398 -26.73 4.32 19.09
N THR A 399 -26.75 3.89 17.82
CA THR A 399 -26.07 2.68 17.35
C THR A 399 -24.56 2.83 17.38
N ILE A 400 -23.84 1.70 17.42
CA ILE A 400 -22.36 1.67 17.30
C ILE A 400 -21.92 2.32 15.99
N GLU A 401 -22.65 2.06 14.91
CA GLU A 401 -22.40 2.64 13.59
C GLU A 401 -22.49 4.18 13.61
N TYR A 402 -23.44 4.75 14.34
CA TYR A 402 -23.51 6.21 14.52
C TYR A 402 -22.26 6.76 15.21
N ALA A 403 -21.77 6.08 16.24
CA ALA A 403 -20.57 6.48 16.96
C ALA A 403 -19.33 6.42 16.09
N ASP A 404 -19.16 5.35 15.30
CA ASP A 404 -18.05 5.16 14.36
C ASP A 404 -18.10 6.18 13.22
N ASN A 405 -19.28 6.45 12.68
CA ASN A 405 -19.49 7.47 11.65
C ASN A 405 -19.18 8.88 12.17
N ARG A 406 -19.50 9.19 13.42
CA ARG A 406 -19.12 10.47 14.06
C ARG A 406 -17.63 10.73 14.03
N ILE A 407 -16.85 9.72 14.40
CA ILE A 407 -15.37 9.78 14.41
C ILE A 407 -14.83 9.88 12.99
N SER A 408 -15.32 9.02 12.10
CA SER A 408 -14.88 8.94 10.71
C SER A 408 -15.17 10.24 9.95
N LEU A 409 -16.35 10.82 10.11
CA LEU A 409 -16.73 12.09 9.49
C LEU A 409 -15.95 13.27 10.06
N TYR A 410 -15.76 13.33 11.38
CA TYR A 410 -14.91 14.33 12.00
C TYR A 410 -13.49 14.32 11.42
N ALA A 411 -12.91 13.13 11.28
CA ALA A 411 -11.60 12.95 10.68
C ALA A 411 -11.58 13.36 9.20
N ALA A 412 -12.56 12.92 8.40
CA ALA A 412 -12.66 13.22 6.97
C ALA A 412 -12.89 14.70 6.68
N GLN A 413 -13.50 15.43 7.59
CA GLN A 413 -13.79 16.87 7.50
C GLN A 413 -12.72 17.74 8.16
N TYR A 414 -11.61 17.15 8.60
CA TYR A 414 -10.52 17.86 9.29
C TYR A 414 -11.00 18.66 10.52
N GLY A 415 -11.93 18.09 11.28
CA GLY A 415 -12.49 18.74 12.49
C GLY A 415 -13.38 19.95 12.21
N LYS A 416 -13.83 20.17 10.98
CA LYS A 416 -14.66 21.29 10.56
C LYS A 416 -16.05 20.85 10.18
N CYS A 417 -17.02 21.69 10.45
CA CYS A 417 -18.40 21.49 10.00
C CYS A 417 -18.46 21.44 8.45
N ALA A 418 -19.11 20.42 7.88
CA ALA A 418 -19.23 20.28 6.42
C ALA A 418 -20.06 21.40 5.75
N VAL A 419 -20.92 22.07 6.53
CA VAL A 419 -21.81 23.14 6.03
C VAL A 419 -21.18 24.51 6.20
N THR A 420 -20.67 24.80 7.43
CA THR A 420 -20.19 26.15 7.77
C THR A 420 -18.67 26.31 7.63
N GLY A 421 -17.91 25.21 7.60
CA GLY A 421 -16.45 25.23 7.60
C GLY A 421 -15.81 25.64 8.92
N ILE A 422 -16.60 25.88 9.97
CA ILE A 422 -16.13 26.30 11.29
C ILE A 422 -15.55 25.08 12.02
N PRO A 423 -14.42 25.22 12.76
CA PRO A 423 -13.93 24.17 13.65
C PRO A 423 -15.01 23.77 14.66
N MET A 424 -15.19 22.46 14.84
CA MET A 424 -16.19 21.90 15.75
C MET A 424 -15.56 21.53 17.09
N ASP A 425 -16.22 21.89 18.17
CA ASP A 425 -15.88 21.41 19.51
C ASP A 425 -16.47 20.02 19.77
N SER A 426 -15.94 19.31 20.76
CA SER A 426 -16.35 17.94 21.12
C SER A 426 -17.87 17.80 21.40
N HIS A 427 -18.50 18.86 21.90
CA HIS A 427 -19.91 18.87 22.24
C HIS A 427 -20.85 19.17 21.06
N ASP A 428 -20.33 19.77 19.98
CA ASP A 428 -21.13 20.25 18.84
C ASP A 428 -21.14 19.27 17.64
N ILE A 429 -20.54 18.09 17.81
CA ILE A 429 -20.37 17.14 16.71
C ILE A 429 -21.57 16.20 16.61
N HIS A 430 -22.39 16.43 15.59
CA HIS A 430 -23.54 15.59 15.23
C HIS A 430 -23.40 15.03 13.81
N CYS A 431 -23.84 13.78 13.61
CA CYS A 431 -23.97 13.20 12.28
C CYS A 431 -25.39 13.39 11.78
N HIS A 432 -25.52 13.93 10.58
CA HIS A 432 -26.79 14.08 9.89
C HIS A 432 -26.78 13.30 8.58
N HIS A 433 -27.90 12.67 8.26
CA HIS A 433 -28.09 12.06 6.94
C HIS A 433 -28.18 13.16 5.89
N LYS A 434 -27.42 13.01 4.80
CA LYS A 434 -27.45 13.96 3.67
C LYS A 434 -28.74 13.83 2.85
N VAL A 435 -29.31 12.62 2.82
CA VAL A 435 -30.58 12.26 2.20
C VAL A 435 -31.47 11.72 3.32
N CYS A 436 -32.71 12.20 3.37
CA CYS A 436 -33.67 11.76 4.38
C CYS A 436 -34.01 10.28 4.15
N LEU A 437 -33.79 9.42 5.16
CA LEU A 437 -34.10 7.99 5.07
C LEU A 437 -35.60 7.70 4.86
N LEU A 438 -36.44 8.66 5.17
CA LEU A 438 -37.90 8.54 4.92
C LEU A 438 -38.28 8.46 3.43
N TYR A 439 -37.37 8.80 2.54
CA TYR A 439 -37.54 8.71 1.07
C TYR A 439 -36.83 7.51 0.44
N THR A 440 -36.19 6.67 1.23
CA THR A 440 -35.59 5.39 0.77
C THR A 440 -36.46 4.26 1.24
N SER A 441 -36.82 3.33 0.35
CA SER A 441 -37.71 2.18 0.61
C SER A 441 -37.21 1.24 1.72
N ASP A 442 -35.99 1.41 2.21
CA ASP A 442 -35.37 0.58 3.26
C ASP A 442 -35.56 1.16 4.68
N ALA A 443 -36.36 2.22 4.84
CA ALA A 443 -36.65 2.83 6.15
C ALA A 443 -37.95 2.30 6.79
N ALA A 444 -38.54 1.23 6.25
CA ALA A 444 -39.82 0.68 6.68
C ALA A 444 -39.72 -0.70 7.36
N ASP A 445 -38.52 -1.17 7.73
CA ASP A 445 -38.30 -2.38 8.55
C ASP A 445 -37.64 -2.07 9.89
#